data_5881d13ccefb379bc5d7fad2fc76ac8c
#
_entry.id   5881d13ccefb379bc5d7fad2fc76ac8c
#
_cell.length_a   1.000
_cell.length_b   1.000
_cell.length_c   1.000
_cell.angle_alpha   90.00
_cell.angle_beta   90.00
_cell.angle_gamma   90.00
#
_symmetry.space_group_name_H-M   'P 1'
#
loop_
_entity.id
_entity.type
_entity.pdbx_description
1 polymer ?
#
loop_
_entity_poly.entity_id
_entity_poly.type
_entity_poly.pdbx_seq_one_letter_code
_entity_poly.pdbx_strand_id
1 'polypeptide(L)'
;MRPVLPALLTFALAALLAPAAPAQDARLPDIGSSAGTVLSPAQQRAYGEMTLSQLRNYGYTLEDPLVGGWLQSLGARLGAASDQPRQPYTLFLLRERQINAFATLGGYIGVNSGLVLAADSEDEVAAVLAHEISHVTQSHVLRAVERAQRDSVPILLAMLGAIALSQASNSTSGDNAAMAAVASAQGLLVQRQIDYTRSNESEADRIGIRTLSRAGYDPEAMADFFEKLQSVVRTNQGGERERTPDYLQTHPVTTLRISEARERARQLAAAPGGFVPNAAISDNPLLPGSLRIGGALGGDSGQFLLARERLRVLSATTPAMAVREYEALGRRGTLSAAQRYGLALARMLDGQADAAAKEMAALLGEDPGNVWLGLGLARADARAGRGAAADARFEALLDRMPGNAAVALTYAGVLNERNTAAAGRRAQAVLRPLLATGAASDPTFQQAFARASEISGDPVRAGEAWAEAAYLNGRPEQALVQLNTLKKRDDVDYYARARIDARIAAITPVVLELRREGIRDEDLERGRRFDAGLRWR
;
A
#
# COMPACT_ATOMS: atom_id res chain seq x y z
N MET A 1 -13.66 40.49 70.95
CA MET A 1 -14.21 39.95 69.71
C MET A 1 -13.35 40.49 68.54
N ARG A 2 -12.49 39.65 67.98
CA ARG A 2 -11.65 40.00 66.79
C ARG A 2 -12.35 39.49 65.53
N PRO A 3 -12.40 40.23 64.41
CA PRO A 3 -13.08 39.78 63.18
C PRO A 3 -12.20 38.81 62.39
N VAL A 4 -12.72 37.60 62.13
CA VAL A 4 -12.07 36.50 61.39
C VAL A 4 -12.52 36.54 59.90
N LEU A 5 -13.10 37.62 59.41
CA LEU A 5 -13.73 37.64 58.05
C LEU A 5 -12.87 38.04 56.86
N PRO A 6 -11.64 38.60 56.94
CA PRO A 6 -10.89 38.88 55.68
C PRO A 6 -10.01 37.74 55.16
N ALA A 7 -9.74 36.69 55.96
CA ALA A 7 -8.83 35.62 55.51
C ALA A 7 -9.46 34.58 54.58
N LEU A 8 -10.77 34.43 54.58
CA LEU A 8 -11.50 33.49 53.72
C LEU A 8 -11.74 34.00 52.29
N LEU A 9 -11.83 35.33 52.09
CA LEU A 9 -12.02 35.92 50.77
C LEU A 9 -10.73 35.92 49.93
N THR A 10 -9.57 36.03 50.54
CA THR A 10 -8.27 35.98 49.84
C THR A 10 -7.89 34.59 49.38
N PHE A 11 -8.35 33.53 50.03
CA PHE A 11 -8.10 32.15 49.62
C PHE A 11 -9.01 31.74 48.43
N ALA A 12 -10.23 32.27 48.34
CA ALA A 12 -11.15 32.01 47.26
C ALA A 12 -10.73 32.72 45.93
N LEU A 13 -10.05 33.86 46.04
CA LEU A 13 -9.59 34.60 44.86
C LEU A 13 -8.27 34.04 44.27
N ALA A 14 -7.43 33.41 45.09
CA ALA A 14 -6.20 32.77 44.66
C ALA A 14 -6.46 31.44 43.94
N ALA A 15 -7.60 30.76 44.20
CA ALA A 15 -7.99 29.53 43.52
C ALA A 15 -8.52 29.77 42.08
N LEU A 16 -8.92 31.01 41.75
CA LEU A 16 -9.40 31.38 40.41
C LEU A 16 -8.29 31.79 39.42
N LEU A 17 -7.05 31.89 39.88
CA LEU A 17 -5.89 32.30 39.08
C LEU A 17 -4.87 31.15 38.88
N ALA A 18 -5.21 29.90 39.22
CA ALA A 18 -4.40 28.78 38.86
C ALA A 18 -4.42 28.64 37.32
N PRO A 19 -3.25 28.68 36.61
CA PRO A 19 -3.23 28.39 35.19
C PRO A 19 -3.81 26.99 34.99
N ALA A 20 -4.76 26.86 34.08
CA ALA A 20 -5.24 25.58 33.64
C ALA A 20 -4.03 24.79 33.15
N ALA A 21 -3.63 23.75 33.89
CA ALA A 21 -2.63 22.82 33.41
C ALA A 21 -3.11 22.29 32.05
N PRO A 22 -2.26 22.28 31.00
CA PRO A 22 -2.64 21.66 29.75
C PRO A 22 -3.10 20.24 30.10
N ALA A 23 -4.28 19.87 29.62
CA ALA A 23 -4.76 18.50 29.73
C ALA A 23 -3.70 17.62 29.08
N GLN A 24 -2.87 16.99 29.90
CA GLN A 24 -2.03 15.91 29.42
C GLN A 24 -3.02 14.90 28.86
N ASP A 25 -2.86 14.55 27.57
CA ASP A 25 -3.48 13.40 26.98
C ASP A 25 -3.19 12.21 27.90
N ALA A 26 -4.08 11.98 28.85
CA ALA A 26 -4.04 10.78 29.67
C ALA A 26 -4.27 9.60 28.70
N ARG A 27 -3.18 9.08 28.16
CA ARG A 27 -3.21 7.76 27.54
C ARG A 27 -3.70 6.82 28.63
N LEU A 28 -4.99 6.50 28.56
CA LEU A 28 -5.50 5.40 29.36
C LEU A 28 -4.59 4.21 29.11
N PRO A 29 -4.14 3.50 30.15
CA PRO A 29 -3.38 2.28 29.94
C PRO A 29 -4.17 1.41 28.98
N ASP A 30 -3.51 0.93 27.92
CA ASP A 30 -4.08 -0.07 27.03
C ASP A 30 -4.35 -1.33 27.88
N ILE A 31 -5.60 -1.46 28.35
CA ILE A 31 -6.06 -2.63 29.12
C ILE A 31 -6.31 -3.76 28.10
N GLY A 32 -5.34 -4.05 27.24
CA GLY A 32 -5.29 -5.11 26.26
C GLY A 32 -6.65 -5.33 25.60
N SER A 33 -6.85 -4.84 24.36
CA SER A 33 -8.10 -5.12 23.66
C SER A 33 -8.27 -6.63 23.56
N SER A 34 -9.47 -7.16 23.88
CA SER A 34 -9.82 -8.57 23.70
C SER A 34 -9.60 -9.05 22.25
N ALA A 35 -9.52 -8.14 21.30
CA ALA A 35 -9.19 -8.40 19.91
C ALA A 35 -7.82 -9.09 19.71
N GLY A 36 -6.83 -8.81 20.57
CA GLY A 36 -5.53 -9.50 20.56
C GLY A 36 -5.58 -10.98 20.95
N THR A 37 -6.69 -11.44 21.53
CA THR A 37 -6.90 -12.85 21.88
C THR A 37 -7.41 -13.68 20.69
N VAL A 38 -7.95 -13.04 19.65
CA VAL A 38 -8.50 -13.73 18.47
C VAL A 38 -7.38 -14.22 17.55
N LEU A 39 -6.41 -13.36 17.26
CA LEU A 39 -5.25 -13.68 16.43
C LEU A 39 -3.99 -13.03 16.99
N SER A 40 -2.94 -13.82 17.18
CA SER A 40 -1.62 -13.31 17.59
C SER A 40 -1.04 -12.39 16.48
N PRO A 41 -0.12 -11.46 16.81
CA PRO A 41 0.54 -10.61 15.82
C PRO A 41 1.26 -11.40 14.71
N ALA A 42 1.77 -12.60 15.02
CA ALA A 42 2.38 -13.48 14.02
C ALA A 42 1.35 -14.03 13.03
N GLN A 43 0.18 -14.47 13.52
CA GLN A 43 -0.92 -14.93 12.66
C GLN A 43 -1.48 -13.80 11.81
N GLN A 44 -1.64 -12.59 12.37
CA GLN A 44 -2.09 -11.43 11.61
C GLN A 44 -1.16 -11.12 10.42
N ARG A 45 0.18 -11.16 10.65
CA ARG A 45 1.16 -10.98 9.58
C ARG A 45 1.07 -12.09 8.53
N ALA A 46 0.93 -13.34 8.96
CA ALA A 46 0.79 -14.48 8.06
C ALA A 46 -0.45 -14.34 7.15
N TYR A 47 -1.59 -13.87 7.69
CA TYR A 47 -2.78 -13.60 6.89
C TYR A 47 -2.58 -12.46 5.90
N GLY A 48 -1.93 -11.36 6.30
CA GLY A 48 -1.61 -10.25 5.40
C GLY A 48 -0.67 -10.66 4.28
N GLU A 49 0.38 -11.42 4.61
CA GLU A 49 1.32 -11.99 3.64
C GLU A 49 0.63 -12.95 2.66
N MET A 50 -0.24 -13.81 3.16
CA MET A 50 -1.03 -14.71 2.34
C MET A 50 -1.95 -13.93 1.37
N THR A 51 -2.61 -12.89 1.86
CA THR A 51 -3.47 -12.03 1.03
C THR A 51 -2.67 -11.37 -0.10
N LEU A 52 -1.52 -10.77 0.21
CA LEU A 52 -0.64 -10.16 -0.80
C LEU A 52 -0.14 -11.21 -1.81
N SER A 53 0.28 -12.38 -1.31
CA SER A 53 0.76 -13.47 -2.16
C SER A 53 -0.33 -13.98 -3.11
N GLN A 54 -1.58 -14.08 -2.67
CA GLN A 54 -2.71 -14.42 -3.52
C GLN A 54 -2.96 -13.35 -4.59
N LEU A 55 -2.97 -12.06 -4.21
CA LEU A 55 -3.13 -10.96 -5.16
C LEU A 55 -2.03 -10.96 -6.23
N ARG A 56 -0.79 -11.24 -5.84
CA ARG A 56 0.34 -11.45 -6.77
C ARG A 56 0.11 -12.64 -7.68
N ASN A 57 -0.32 -13.77 -7.13
CA ASN A 57 -0.59 -14.97 -7.89
C ASN A 57 -1.65 -14.75 -8.96
N TYR A 58 -2.71 -13.99 -8.65
CA TYR A 58 -3.76 -13.62 -9.62
C TYR A 58 -3.35 -12.49 -10.58
N GLY A 59 -2.18 -11.87 -10.40
CA GLY A 59 -1.69 -10.79 -11.26
C GLY A 59 -2.37 -9.44 -11.04
N TYR A 60 -3.03 -9.25 -9.90
CA TYR A 60 -3.67 -7.97 -9.56
C TYR A 60 -2.67 -6.90 -9.13
N THR A 61 -1.50 -7.30 -8.59
CA THR A 61 -0.47 -6.35 -8.16
C THR A 61 0.23 -5.67 -9.33
N LEU A 62 0.67 -4.44 -9.08
CA LEU A 62 1.52 -3.68 -9.98
C LEU A 62 2.89 -3.52 -9.31
N GLU A 63 3.86 -4.28 -9.82
CA GLU A 63 5.22 -4.26 -9.28
C GLU A 63 6.06 -3.28 -10.12
N ASP A 64 6.40 -2.14 -9.53
CA ASP A 64 7.29 -1.13 -10.13
C ASP A 64 8.16 -0.51 -9.05
N PRO A 65 9.50 -0.59 -9.16
CA PRO A 65 10.39 -0.19 -8.08
C PRO A 65 10.39 1.32 -7.78
N LEU A 66 10.04 2.18 -8.74
CA LEU A 66 9.95 3.63 -8.51
C LEU A 66 8.67 3.98 -7.75
N VAL A 67 7.52 3.57 -8.28
CA VAL A 67 6.23 3.90 -7.63
C VAL A 67 6.08 3.14 -6.31
N GLY A 68 6.51 1.88 -6.27
CA GLY A 68 6.53 1.09 -5.03
C GLY A 68 7.41 1.73 -3.95
N GLY A 69 8.61 2.20 -4.33
CA GLY A 69 9.50 2.91 -3.41
C GLY A 69 8.90 4.23 -2.91
N TRP A 70 8.26 5.00 -3.77
CA TRP A 70 7.54 6.22 -3.40
C TRP A 70 6.40 5.91 -2.41
N LEU A 71 5.54 4.95 -2.73
CA LEU A 71 4.41 4.56 -1.88
C LEU A 71 4.87 4.05 -0.51
N GLN A 72 5.91 3.20 -0.49
CA GLN A 72 6.47 2.66 0.76
C GLN A 72 7.11 3.78 1.61
N SER A 73 7.77 4.77 1.00
CA SER A 73 8.31 5.94 1.69
C SER A 73 7.20 6.79 2.33
N LEU A 74 6.10 7.00 1.60
CA LEU A 74 4.93 7.71 2.10
C LEU A 74 4.31 6.97 3.30
N GLY A 75 4.12 5.64 3.17
CA GLY A 75 3.62 4.80 4.26
C GLY A 75 4.55 4.76 5.47
N ALA A 76 5.86 4.75 5.27
CA ALA A 76 6.83 4.77 6.37
C ALA A 76 6.77 6.09 7.17
N ARG A 77 6.64 7.24 6.49
CA ARG A 77 6.46 8.55 7.15
C ARG A 77 5.18 8.60 7.97
N LEU A 78 4.06 8.19 7.39
CA LEU A 78 2.77 8.14 8.08
C LEU A 78 2.79 7.13 9.25
N GLY A 79 3.36 5.96 9.03
CA GLY A 79 3.51 4.92 10.06
C GLY A 79 4.32 5.40 11.25
N ALA A 80 5.44 6.10 11.01
CA ALA A 80 6.28 6.69 12.08
C ALA A 80 5.53 7.78 12.87
N ALA A 81 4.60 8.50 12.24
CA ALA A 81 3.76 9.53 12.87
C ALA A 81 2.48 8.97 13.51
N SER A 82 2.16 7.69 13.31
CA SER A 82 0.96 7.03 13.81
C SER A 82 0.99 6.78 15.31
N ASP A 83 -0.14 6.37 15.88
CA ASP A 83 -0.22 6.00 17.29
C ASP A 83 0.55 4.69 17.61
N GLN A 84 0.93 3.90 16.59
CA GLN A 84 1.75 2.69 16.70
C GLN A 84 2.98 2.72 15.77
N PRO A 85 4.00 3.57 16.06
CA PRO A 85 5.14 3.78 15.17
C PRO A 85 6.06 2.56 15.01
N ARG A 86 5.93 1.55 15.87
CA ARG A 86 6.69 0.29 15.79
C ARG A 86 6.00 -0.79 14.97
N GLN A 87 4.74 -0.57 14.57
CA GLN A 87 4.01 -1.48 13.70
C GLN A 87 4.63 -1.43 12.29
N PRO A 88 5.07 -2.55 11.73
CA PRO A 88 5.50 -2.57 10.33
C PRO A 88 4.30 -2.43 9.40
N TYR A 89 4.46 -1.61 8.37
CA TYR A 89 3.46 -1.44 7.31
C TYR A 89 4.04 -1.87 5.97
N THR A 90 3.30 -2.68 5.25
CA THR A 90 3.64 -3.12 3.88
C THR A 90 2.59 -2.57 2.92
N LEU A 91 2.96 -1.54 2.17
CA LEU A 91 2.10 -0.96 1.16
C LEU A 91 2.37 -1.61 -0.19
N PHE A 92 1.31 -1.94 -0.92
CA PHE A 92 1.43 -2.53 -2.25
C PHE A 92 0.42 -1.93 -3.22
N LEU A 93 0.80 -1.88 -4.49
CA LEU A 93 -0.02 -1.32 -5.55
C LEU A 93 -0.83 -2.40 -6.26
N LEU A 94 -2.05 -2.04 -6.63
CA LEU A 94 -2.91 -2.81 -7.50
C LEU A 94 -3.07 -2.08 -8.84
N ARG A 95 -3.14 -2.88 -9.92
CA ARG A 95 -3.27 -2.37 -11.30
C ARG A 95 -4.62 -1.70 -11.57
N GLU A 96 -5.61 -1.97 -10.70
CA GLU A 96 -6.98 -1.54 -10.87
C GLU A 96 -7.10 0.00 -10.89
N ARG A 97 -7.86 0.52 -11.88
CA ARG A 97 -8.09 1.96 -12.04
C ARG A 97 -9.32 2.48 -11.29
N GLN A 98 -10.07 1.63 -10.61
CA GLN A 98 -11.09 2.07 -9.67
C GLN A 98 -10.45 2.72 -8.44
N ILE A 99 -11.11 3.75 -7.91
CA ILE A 99 -10.66 4.42 -6.69
C ILE A 99 -10.89 3.48 -5.51
N ASN A 100 -9.82 2.96 -4.92
CA ASN A 100 -9.87 2.13 -3.72
C ASN A 100 -8.53 2.09 -3.00
N ALA A 101 -8.59 1.92 -1.68
CA ALA A 101 -7.50 1.47 -0.82
C ALA A 101 -8.13 0.63 0.30
N PHE A 102 -7.37 -0.26 0.89
CA PHE A 102 -7.85 -1.08 1.99
C PHE A 102 -6.72 -1.56 2.87
N ALA A 103 -6.97 -1.59 4.17
CA ALA A 103 -6.10 -2.22 5.14
C ALA A 103 -6.54 -3.67 5.37
N THR A 104 -5.57 -4.57 5.50
CA THR A 104 -5.79 -5.95 5.94
C THR A 104 -4.98 -6.24 7.21
N LEU A 105 -5.01 -7.47 7.68
CA LEU A 105 -4.31 -7.88 8.90
C LEU A 105 -2.79 -7.73 8.77
N GLY A 106 -2.12 -7.51 9.90
CA GLY A 106 -0.66 -7.47 9.99
C GLY A 106 0.00 -6.22 9.42
N GLY A 107 -0.78 -5.16 9.09
CA GLY A 107 -0.25 -3.90 8.56
C GLY A 107 -0.04 -3.88 7.04
N TYR A 108 -0.69 -4.78 6.31
CA TYR A 108 -0.69 -4.79 4.85
C TYR A 108 -1.78 -3.85 4.33
N ILE A 109 -1.41 -2.93 3.42
CA ILE A 109 -2.31 -1.92 2.87
C ILE A 109 -2.21 -1.95 1.34
N GLY A 110 -3.32 -2.29 0.69
CA GLY A 110 -3.46 -2.28 -0.76
C GLY A 110 -3.94 -0.92 -1.26
N VAL A 111 -3.35 -0.43 -2.36
CA VAL A 111 -3.69 0.83 -2.99
C VAL A 111 -3.91 0.62 -4.47
N ASN A 112 -5.12 0.90 -4.93
CA ASN A 112 -5.41 0.86 -6.37
C ASN A 112 -4.74 2.03 -7.09
N SER A 113 -4.25 1.78 -8.31
CA SER A 113 -3.73 2.85 -9.17
C SER A 113 -4.75 3.97 -9.35
N GLY A 114 -6.04 3.65 -9.41
CA GLY A 114 -7.13 4.61 -9.56
C GLY A 114 -7.21 5.64 -8.45
N LEU A 115 -6.84 5.31 -7.22
CA LEU A 115 -6.78 6.27 -6.11
C LEU A 115 -5.75 7.37 -6.38
N VAL A 116 -4.52 6.98 -6.76
CA VAL A 116 -3.44 7.93 -7.06
C VAL A 116 -3.76 8.76 -8.32
N LEU A 117 -4.44 8.15 -9.31
CA LEU A 117 -4.87 8.85 -10.53
C LEU A 117 -5.96 9.89 -10.26
N ALA A 118 -6.81 9.67 -9.26
CA ALA A 118 -7.88 10.58 -8.86
C ALA A 118 -7.39 11.71 -7.95
N ALA A 119 -6.31 11.51 -7.22
CA ALA A 119 -5.72 12.51 -6.34
C ALA A 119 -5.10 13.68 -7.13
N ASP A 120 -5.24 14.90 -6.60
CA ASP A 120 -4.62 16.10 -7.15
C ASP A 120 -3.27 16.40 -6.51
N SER A 121 -3.03 15.92 -5.28
CA SER A 121 -1.80 16.12 -4.52
C SER A 121 -1.34 14.85 -3.80
N GLU A 122 -0.07 14.84 -3.34
CA GLU A 122 0.45 13.79 -2.46
C GLU A 122 -0.26 13.80 -1.10
N ASP A 123 -0.68 14.99 -0.63
CA ASP A 123 -1.41 15.13 0.63
C ASP A 123 -2.75 14.37 0.60
N GLU A 124 -3.47 14.38 -0.51
CA GLU A 124 -4.70 13.61 -0.67
C GLU A 124 -4.45 12.09 -0.60
N VAL A 125 -3.38 11.60 -1.25
CA VAL A 125 -2.98 10.18 -1.13
C VAL A 125 -2.57 9.87 0.30
N ALA A 126 -1.78 10.74 0.92
CA ALA A 126 -1.36 10.61 2.32
C ALA A 126 -2.55 10.60 3.28
N ALA A 127 -3.60 11.38 3.02
CA ALA A 127 -4.81 11.43 3.82
C ALA A 127 -5.53 10.07 3.82
N VAL A 128 -5.71 9.45 2.65
CA VAL A 128 -6.30 8.12 2.56
C VAL A 128 -5.42 7.08 3.25
N LEU A 129 -4.11 7.12 3.03
CA LEU A 129 -3.20 6.18 3.69
C LEU A 129 -3.18 6.35 5.21
N ALA A 130 -3.27 7.58 5.72
CA ALA A 130 -3.38 7.84 7.16
C ALA A 130 -4.69 7.28 7.75
N HIS A 131 -5.78 7.33 6.97
CA HIS A 131 -7.05 6.69 7.33
C HIS A 131 -6.90 5.16 7.38
N GLU A 132 -6.29 4.52 6.37
CA GLU A 132 -6.04 3.07 6.35
C GLU A 132 -5.10 2.62 7.47
N ILE A 133 -4.03 3.38 7.75
CA ILE A 133 -3.13 3.15 8.88
C ILE A 133 -3.91 3.22 10.20
N SER A 134 -4.90 4.10 10.31
CA SER A 134 -5.75 4.20 11.50
C SER A 134 -6.61 2.96 11.69
N HIS A 135 -7.13 2.36 10.62
CA HIS A 135 -7.82 1.07 10.70
C HIS A 135 -6.93 -0.04 11.26
N VAL A 136 -5.64 -0.06 10.88
CA VAL A 136 -4.65 -1.02 11.41
C VAL A 136 -4.36 -0.74 12.89
N THR A 137 -4.02 0.51 13.24
CA THR A 137 -3.63 0.87 14.62
C THR A 137 -4.75 0.68 15.63
N GLN A 138 -6.00 0.87 15.20
CA GLN A 138 -7.19 0.65 16.01
C GLN A 138 -7.73 -0.78 15.93
N SER A 139 -7.06 -1.67 15.18
CA SER A 139 -7.45 -3.08 15.04
C SER A 139 -8.89 -3.27 14.57
N HIS A 140 -9.40 -2.40 13.67
CA HIS A 140 -10.81 -2.40 13.25
C HIS A 140 -11.24 -3.75 12.66
N VAL A 141 -10.38 -4.39 11.85
CA VAL A 141 -10.66 -5.71 11.25
C VAL A 141 -10.81 -6.78 12.34
N LEU A 142 -9.90 -6.82 13.32
CA LEU A 142 -9.98 -7.79 14.42
C LEU A 142 -11.21 -7.56 15.30
N ARG A 143 -11.50 -6.30 15.64
CA ARG A 143 -12.70 -5.93 16.42
C ARG A 143 -13.99 -6.29 15.67
N ALA A 144 -13.99 -6.19 14.32
CA ALA A 144 -15.13 -6.61 13.51
C ALA A 144 -15.35 -8.13 13.56
N VAL A 145 -14.28 -8.92 13.44
CA VAL A 145 -14.34 -10.39 13.56
C VAL A 145 -14.81 -10.81 14.95
N GLU A 146 -14.26 -10.24 16.01
CA GLU A 146 -14.66 -10.52 17.40
C GLU A 146 -16.14 -10.20 17.64
N ARG A 147 -16.60 -9.04 17.16
CA ARG A 147 -17.99 -8.63 17.31
C ARG A 147 -18.94 -9.56 16.52
N ALA A 148 -18.58 -9.91 15.30
CA ALA A 148 -19.38 -10.84 14.50
C ALA A 148 -19.56 -12.20 15.22
N GLN A 149 -18.51 -12.71 15.86
CA GLN A 149 -18.61 -13.93 16.66
C GLN A 149 -19.49 -13.76 17.91
N ARG A 150 -19.43 -12.61 18.59
CA ARG A 150 -20.25 -12.33 19.78
C ARG A 150 -21.71 -12.09 19.45
N ASP A 151 -21.99 -11.35 18.39
CA ASP A 151 -23.36 -10.95 18.03
C ASP A 151 -24.12 -12.06 17.33
N SER A 152 -23.45 -12.96 16.60
CA SER A 152 -24.12 -14.04 15.85
C SER A 152 -24.76 -15.09 16.78
N VAL A 153 -24.09 -15.48 17.87
CA VAL A 153 -24.58 -16.56 18.74
C VAL A 153 -25.89 -16.21 19.45
N PRO A 154 -26.04 -15.05 20.14
CA PRO A 154 -27.31 -14.68 20.78
C PRO A 154 -28.46 -14.52 19.78
N ILE A 155 -28.18 -13.99 18.59
CA ILE A 155 -29.20 -13.76 17.57
C ILE A 155 -29.64 -15.08 16.94
N LEU A 156 -28.71 -16.01 16.68
CA LEU A 156 -29.05 -17.37 16.24
C LEU A 156 -29.89 -18.11 17.27
N LEU A 157 -29.55 -17.99 18.57
CA LEU A 157 -30.36 -18.59 19.65
C LEU A 157 -31.74 -17.98 19.73
N ALA A 158 -31.90 -16.66 19.57
CA ALA A 158 -33.19 -16.00 19.51
C ALA A 158 -34.01 -16.45 18.30
N MET A 159 -33.38 -16.59 17.12
CA MET A 159 -34.02 -17.13 15.92
C MET A 159 -34.48 -18.59 16.13
N LEU A 160 -33.62 -19.44 16.66
CA LEU A 160 -34.00 -20.84 16.95
C LEU A 160 -35.12 -20.91 18.00
N GLY A 161 -35.11 -20.07 19.02
CA GLY A 161 -36.18 -19.95 20.00
C GLY A 161 -37.50 -19.53 19.38
N ALA A 162 -37.49 -18.55 18.47
CA ALA A 162 -38.69 -18.12 17.75
C ALA A 162 -39.25 -19.22 16.85
N ILE A 163 -38.42 -19.98 16.15
CA ILE A 163 -38.82 -21.12 15.32
C ILE A 163 -39.40 -22.24 16.21
N ALA A 164 -38.80 -22.54 17.34
CA ALA A 164 -39.27 -23.56 18.26
C ALA A 164 -40.64 -23.19 18.85
N LEU A 165 -40.87 -21.92 19.20
CA LEU A 165 -42.13 -21.40 19.70
C LEU A 165 -43.25 -21.45 18.62
N SER A 166 -42.92 -21.18 17.34
CA SER A 166 -43.87 -21.27 16.25
C SER A 166 -44.34 -22.71 16.01
N GLN A 167 -43.45 -23.69 16.11
CA GLN A 167 -43.79 -25.11 15.99
C GLN A 167 -44.62 -25.62 17.16
N ALA A 168 -44.50 -25.02 18.35
CA ALA A 168 -45.28 -25.36 19.52
C ALA A 168 -46.70 -24.75 19.49
N SER A 169 -46.91 -23.68 18.71
CA SER A 169 -48.20 -23.03 18.48
C SER A 169 -48.79 -23.50 17.15
N ASN A 170 -49.66 -24.47 17.13
CA ASN A 170 -50.37 -24.98 15.94
C ASN A 170 -51.30 -23.92 15.30
N SER A 171 -50.89 -22.67 15.14
CA SER A 171 -51.67 -21.59 14.58
C SER A 171 -50.89 -20.82 13.51
N THR A 172 -51.54 -20.44 12.41
CA THR A 172 -51.04 -19.58 11.34
C THR A 172 -50.49 -18.24 11.86
N SER A 173 -50.91 -17.81 13.02
CA SER A 173 -50.40 -16.62 13.72
C SER A 173 -48.99 -16.85 14.29
N GLY A 174 -48.65 -18.09 14.68
CA GLY A 174 -47.31 -18.47 15.18
C GLY A 174 -46.25 -18.43 14.08
N ASP A 175 -46.59 -18.89 12.87
CA ASP A 175 -45.67 -18.89 11.73
C ASP A 175 -45.34 -17.46 11.27
N ASN A 176 -46.35 -16.59 11.23
CA ASN A 176 -46.14 -15.17 10.91
C ASN A 176 -45.31 -14.45 11.97
N ALA A 177 -45.46 -14.77 13.24
CA ALA A 177 -44.68 -14.21 14.34
C ALA A 177 -43.21 -14.68 14.29
N ALA A 178 -42.98 -15.95 13.94
CA ALA A 178 -41.63 -16.48 13.77
C ALA A 178 -40.89 -15.84 12.59
N MET A 179 -41.56 -15.70 11.43
CA MET A 179 -40.99 -15.00 10.27
C MET A 179 -40.69 -13.54 10.57
N ALA A 180 -41.54 -12.84 11.29
CA ALA A 180 -41.32 -11.47 11.74
C ALA A 180 -40.12 -11.37 12.71
N ALA A 181 -39.97 -12.33 13.62
CA ALA A 181 -38.85 -12.39 14.54
C ALA A 181 -37.49 -12.65 13.82
N VAL A 182 -37.50 -13.54 12.82
CA VAL A 182 -36.31 -13.81 11.98
C VAL A 182 -35.94 -12.57 11.18
N ALA A 183 -36.89 -11.92 10.51
CA ALA A 183 -36.68 -10.70 9.76
C ALA A 183 -36.15 -9.54 10.65
N SER A 184 -36.71 -9.40 11.86
CA SER A 184 -36.29 -8.41 12.84
C SER A 184 -34.86 -8.68 13.36
N ALA A 185 -34.50 -9.94 13.59
CA ALA A 185 -33.16 -10.34 14.00
C ALA A 185 -32.14 -10.06 12.90
N GLN A 186 -32.47 -10.34 11.64
CA GLN A 186 -31.62 -9.99 10.49
C GLN A 186 -31.47 -8.47 10.35
N GLY A 187 -32.55 -7.71 10.47
CA GLY A 187 -32.53 -6.24 10.45
C GLY A 187 -31.65 -5.67 11.56
N LEU A 188 -31.69 -6.25 12.77
CA LEU A 188 -30.84 -5.84 13.89
C LEU A 188 -29.36 -6.12 13.63
N LEU A 189 -29.01 -7.26 13.01
CA LEU A 189 -27.62 -7.56 12.61
C LEU A 189 -27.10 -6.54 11.62
N VAL A 190 -27.87 -6.24 10.57
CA VAL A 190 -27.51 -5.26 9.56
C VAL A 190 -27.37 -3.87 10.19
N GLN A 191 -28.31 -3.45 11.04
CA GLN A 191 -28.23 -2.15 11.72
C GLN A 191 -26.99 -2.03 12.61
N ARG A 192 -26.68 -3.07 13.41
CA ARG A 192 -25.46 -3.09 14.24
C ARG A 192 -24.20 -3.05 13.41
N GLN A 193 -24.17 -3.72 12.26
CA GLN A 193 -23.05 -3.67 11.34
C GLN A 193 -22.84 -2.25 10.77
N ILE A 194 -23.93 -1.58 10.37
CA ILE A 194 -23.88 -0.20 9.87
C ILE A 194 -23.37 0.75 10.95
N ASP A 195 -23.90 0.67 12.17
CA ASP A 195 -23.50 1.55 13.27
C ASP A 195 -22.04 1.34 13.67
N TYR A 196 -21.58 0.09 13.67
CA TYR A 196 -20.18 -0.23 13.94
C TYR A 196 -19.26 0.30 12.86
N THR A 197 -19.63 0.16 11.59
CA THR A 197 -18.85 0.72 10.47
C THR A 197 -18.75 2.24 10.58
N ARG A 198 -19.85 2.95 10.82
CA ARG A 198 -19.85 4.41 11.01
C ARG A 198 -18.95 4.87 12.17
N SER A 199 -18.99 4.14 13.28
CA SER A 199 -18.14 4.45 14.45
C SER A 199 -16.66 4.29 14.12
N ASN A 200 -16.30 3.19 13.44
CA ASN A 200 -14.92 2.94 13.03
C ASN A 200 -14.43 3.98 12.01
N GLU A 201 -15.28 4.39 11.07
CA GLU A 201 -14.94 5.43 10.09
C GLU A 201 -14.65 6.77 10.79
N SER A 202 -15.51 7.20 11.71
CA SER A 202 -15.29 8.44 12.48
C SER A 202 -14.03 8.36 13.37
N GLU A 203 -13.72 7.19 13.92
CA GLU A 203 -12.48 6.96 14.67
C GLU A 203 -11.26 7.03 13.76
N ALA A 204 -11.30 6.36 12.59
CA ALA A 204 -10.23 6.35 11.60
C ALA A 204 -9.96 7.76 11.04
N ASP A 205 -11.01 8.55 10.74
CA ASP A 205 -10.87 9.93 10.32
C ASP A 205 -10.16 10.78 11.37
N ARG A 206 -10.63 10.70 12.63
CA ARG A 206 -10.08 11.48 13.73
C ARG A 206 -8.59 11.18 13.98
N ILE A 207 -8.21 9.91 13.92
CA ILE A 207 -6.83 9.48 14.14
C ILE A 207 -5.99 9.75 12.90
N GLY A 208 -6.55 9.49 11.71
CA GLY A 208 -5.90 9.72 10.42
C GLY A 208 -5.50 11.18 10.21
N ILE A 209 -6.38 12.14 10.49
CA ILE A 209 -6.09 13.57 10.39
C ILE A 209 -4.94 13.97 11.32
N ARG A 210 -4.89 13.43 12.54
CA ARG A 210 -3.77 13.70 13.46
C ARG A 210 -2.47 13.10 12.96
N THR A 211 -2.52 11.86 12.44
CA THR A 211 -1.36 11.19 11.84
C THR A 211 -0.85 11.96 10.64
N LEU A 212 -1.75 12.40 9.76
CA LEU A 212 -1.46 13.22 8.60
C LEU A 212 -0.71 14.50 8.99
N SER A 213 -1.27 15.28 9.93
CA SER A 213 -0.67 16.50 10.46
C SER A 213 0.70 16.25 11.11
N ARG A 214 0.86 15.20 11.93
CA ARG A 214 2.15 14.85 12.55
C ARG A 214 3.21 14.44 11.52
N ALA A 215 2.79 13.82 10.42
CA ALA A 215 3.67 13.46 9.31
C ALA A 215 4.05 14.65 8.43
N GLY A 216 3.50 15.85 8.69
CA GLY A 216 3.79 17.09 7.98
C GLY A 216 3.02 17.27 6.68
N TYR A 217 1.92 16.55 6.49
CA TYR A 217 0.98 16.71 5.38
C TYR A 217 -0.18 17.62 5.77
N ASP A 218 -0.82 18.23 4.76
CA ASP A 218 -1.98 19.11 4.98
C ASP A 218 -3.18 18.31 5.53
N PRO A 219 -3.65 18.59 6.75
CA PRO A 219 -4.81 17.92 7.32
C PRO A 219 -6.13 18.22 6.59
N GLU A 220 -6.24 19.31 5.82
CA GLU A 220 -7.43 19.63 5.02
C GLU A 220 -7.59 18.68 3.83
N ALA A 221 -6.51 18.07 3.34
CA ALA A 221 -6.51 17.18 2.20
C ALA A 221 -7.46 15.97 2.36
N MET A 222 -7.75 15.54 3.60
CA MET A 222 -8.73 14.47 3.85
C MET A 222 -10.14 14.92 3.48
N ALA A 223 -10.53 16.13 3.85
CA ALA A 223 -11.84 16.67 3.52
C ALA A 223 -11.97 16.94 2.01
N ASP A 224 -10.92 17.44 1.39
CA ASP A 224 -10.89 17.73 -0.05
C ASP A 224 -11.01 16.44 -0.87
N PHE A 225 -10.31 15.37 -0.48
CA PHE A 225 -10.45 14.07 -1.12
C PHE A 225 -11.86 13.47 -0.94
N PHE A 226 -12.45 13.60 0.24
CA PHE A 226 -13.82 13.15 0.49
C PHE A 226 -14.85 13.90 -0.38
N GLU A 227 -14.68 15.20 -0.58
CA GLU A 227 -15.56 15.99 -1.48
C GLU A 227 -15.41 15.53 -2.93
N LYS A 228 -14.17 15.26 -3.35
CA LYS A 228 -13.89 14.71 -4.67
C LYS A 228 -14.59 13.36 -4.88
N LEU A 229 -14.48 12.43 -3.93
CA LEU A 229 -15.20 11.15 -3.97
C LEU A 229 -16.71 11.35 -4.08
N GLN A 230 -17.26 12.28 -3.31
CA GLN A 230 -18.70 12.60 -3.36
C GLN A 230 -19.11 13.20 -4.72
N SER A 231 -18.25 14.02 -5.34
CA SER A 231 -18.50 14.60 -6.66
C SER A 231 -18.53 13.54 -7.77
N VAL A 232 -17.63 12.56 -7.71
CA VAL A 232 -17.60 11.42 -8.64
C VAL A 232 -18.93 10.65 -8.59
N VAL A 233 -19.46 10.37 -7.40
CA VAL A 233 -20.76 9.69 -7.25
C VAL A 233 -21.90 10.50 -7.85
N ARG A 234 -21.95 11.82 -7.61
CA ARG A 234 -23.02 12.68 -8.15
C ARG A 234 -22.99 12.73 -9.68
N THR A 235 -21.79 12.77 -10.26
CA THR A 235 -21.61 12.81 -11.73
C THR A 235 -22.05 11.50 -12.38
N ASN A 236 -21.85 10.36 -11.68
CA ASN A 236 -22.15 9.02 -12.20
C ASN A 236 -23.63 8.61 -12.06
N GLN A 237 -24.44 9.33 -11.30
CA GLN A 237 -25.88 9.04 -11.13
C GLN A 237 -26.73 9.22 -12.41
N GLY A 238 -26.14 9.72 -13.51
CA GLY A 238 -26.83 9.94 -14.80
C GLY A 238 -26.51 8.92 -15.92
N GLY A 239 -25.65 7.93 -15.69
CA GLY A 239 -25.22 6.98 -16.72
C GLY A 239 -25.27 5.53 -16.28
N GLU A 240 -25.85 4.65 -17.12
CA GLU A 240 -26.05 3.21 -16.83
C GLU A 240 -24.75 2.39 -16.68
N ARG A 241 -23.55 2.97 -16.72
CA ARG A 241 -22.28 2.21 -16.90
C ARG A 241 -21.14 2.50 -15.91
N GLU A 242 -21.25 3.46 -15.01
CA GLU A 242 -20.19 3.69 -14.04
C GLU A 242 -20.64 3.35 -12.63
N ARG A 243 -19.99 2.32 -12.05
CA ARG A 243 -20.24 1.83 -10.69
C ARG A 243 -19.76 2.87 -9.67
N THR A 244 -20.47 2.97 -8.56
CA THR A 244 -19.95 3.67 -7.37
C THR A 244 -18.54 3.17 -7.06
N PRO A 245 -17.55 4.05 -6.82
CA PRO A 245 -16.22 3.63 -6.42
C PRO A 245 -16.25 2.62 -5.28
N ASP A 246 -15.49 1.54 -5.38
CA ASP A 246 -15.48 0.46 -4.39
C ASP A 246 -15.09 0.97 -2.99
N TYR A 247 -14.24 2.00 -2.93
CA TYR A 247 -13.90 2.69 -1.68
C TYR A 247 -15.13 3.19 -0.92
N LEU A 248 -16.12 3.73 -1.61
CA LEU A 248 -17.34 4.24 -0.97
C LEU A 248 -18.31 3.15 -0.51
N GLN A 249 -18.14 1.92 -0.99
CA GLN A 249 -18.90 0.77 -0.51
C GLN A 249 -18.37 0.30 0.85
N THR A 250 -17.07 0.34 1.06
CA THR A 250 -16.40 -0.03 2.31
C THR A 250 -16.28 1.15 3.28
N HIS A 251 -16.09 2.37 2.77
CA HIS A 251 -15.89 3.61 3.50
C HIS A 251 -16.91 4.69 3.07
N PRO A 252 -18.17 4.61 3.53
CA PRO A 252 -19.21 5.57 3.13
C PRO A 252 -18.83 7.00 3.51
N VAL A 253 -18.70 7.90 2.52
CA VAL A 253 -18.41 9.32 2.74
C VAL A 253 -19.72 10.11 2.84
N THR A 254 -20.00 10.62 4.03
CA THR A 254 -21.16 11.47 4.32
C THR A 254 -20.74 12.94 4.43
N THR A 255 -21.71 13.85 4.23
CA THR A 255 -21.48 15.29 4.46
C THR A 255 -21.04 15.59 5.89
N LEU A 256 -21.46 14.77 6.86
CA LEU A 256 -21.04 14.88 8.25
C LEU A 256 -19.54 14.59 8.38
N ARG A 257 -19.02 13.51 7.79
CA ARG A 257 -17.58 13.17 7.81
C ARG A 257 -16.74 14.30 7.21
N ILE A 258 -17.17 14.87 6.07
CA ILE A 258 -16.50 16.00 5.43
C ILE A 258 -16.44 17.21 6.38
N SER A 259 -17.58 17.56 6.99
CA SER A 259 -17.65 18.72 7.91
C SER A 259 -16.79 18.49 9.15
N GLU A 260 -16.82 17.29 9.74
CA GLU A 260 -15.98 16.93 10.88
C GLU A 260 -14.48 16.92 10.54
N ALA A 261 -14.10 16.45 9.35
CA ALA A 261 -12.72 16.45 8.89
C ALA A 261 -12.20 17.90 8.76
N ARG A 262 -12.97 18.79 8.14
CA ARG A 262 -12.62 20.20 8.03
C ARG A 262 -12.48 20.90 9.39
N GLU A 263 -13.42 20.68 10.29
CA GLU A 263 -13.37 21.27 11.62
C GLU A 263 -12.12 20.83 12.40
N ARG A 264 -11.79 19.52 12.33
CA ARG A 264 -10.58 18.99 12.97
C ARG A 264 -9.30 19.53 12.35
N ALA A 265 -9.26 19.66 11.02
CA ALA A 265 -8.11 20.24 10.31
C ALA A 265 -7.87 21.69 10.77
N ARG A 266 -8.94 22.51 10.86
CA ARG A 266 -8.85 23.88 11.37
C ARG A 266 -8.39 23.95 12.82
N GLN A 267 -8.87 23.06 13.68
CA GLN A 267 -8.44 23.00 15.08
C GLN A 267 -6.95 22.66 15.21
N LEU A 268 -6.43 21.75 14.38
CA LEU A 268 -5.01 21.42 14.35
C LEU A 268 -4.17 22.60 13.81
N ALA A 269 -4.65 23.32 12.81
CA ALA A 269 -3.96 24.50 12.27
C ALA A 269 -3.92 25.66 13.27
N ALA A 270 -4.96 25.81 14.10
CA ALA A 270 -5.05 26.86 15.11
C ALA A 270 -4.31 26.56 16.43
N ALA A 271 -3.87 25.30 16.64
CA ALA A 271 -3.17 24.90 17.86
C ALA A 271 -1.80 25.60 17.98
N PRO A 272 -1.35 26.00 19.21
CA PRO A 272 0.00 26.52 19.42
C PRO A 272 1.04 25.48 18.96
N GLY A 273 1.83 25.83 17.96
CA GLY A 273 2.71 24.88 17.26
C GLY A 273 2.02 24.11 16.13
N GLY A 274 0.85 24.58 15.68
CA GLY A 274 0.07 24.01 14.61
C GLY A 274 0.86 23.71 13.35
N PHE A 275 0.23 23.04 12.39
CA PHE A 275 0.86 22.55 11.18
C PHE A 275 1.79 23.61 10.55
N VAL A 276 3.08 23.43 10.75
CA VAL A 276 4.13 24.11 10.00
C VAL A 276 4.74 23.03 9.12
N PRO A 277 4.62 23.13 7.78
CA PRO A 277 5.35 22.26 6.89
C PRO A 277 6.82 22.28 7.32
N ASN A 278 7.37 21.13 7.71
CA ASN A 278 8.67 21.10 8.37
C ASN A 278 9.79 21.30 7.33
N ALA A 279 9.98 22.55 6.93
CA ALA A 279 11.08 22.99 6.06
C ALA A 279 12.47 22.85 6.73
N ALA A 280 12.51 22.56 8.05
CA ALA A 280 13.72 22.79 8.85
C ALA A 280 14.67 21.59 9.00
N ILE A 281 14.33 20.37 8.53
CA ILE A 281 15.21 19.20 8.70
C ILE A 281 16.18 18.99 7.52
N SER A 282 15.98 19.70 6.39
CA SER A 282 16.85 19.57 5.22
C SER A 282 18.28 20.12 5.43
N ASP A 283 18.47 20.97 6.43
CA ASP A 283 19.75 21.66 6.67
C ASP A 283 20.60 21.07 7.83
N ASN A 284 20.24 19.89 8.35
CA ASN A 284 21.09 19.26 9.36
C ASN A 284 22.38 18.71 8.70
N PRO A 285 23.55 19.36 8.94
CA PRO A 285 24.82 18.95 8.33
C PRO A 285 25.33 17.58 8.81
N LEU A 286 24.70 17.02 9.87
CA LEU A 286 25.08 15.72 10.44
C LEU A 286 24.34 14.55 9.78
N LEU A 287 23.33 14.81 8.94
CA LEU A 287 22.68 13.75 8.19
C LEU A 287 23.49 13.40 6.94
N PRO A 288 23.81 12.11 6.72
CA PRO A 288 24.42 11.66 5.47
C PRO A 288 23.63 12.16 4.27
N GLY A 289 24.32 12.58 3.19
CA GLY A 289 23.68 13.12 1.98
C GLY A 289 22.63 12.18 1.35
N SER A 290 22.74 10.86 1.62
CA SER A 290 21.76 9.83 1.23
C SER A 290 20.45 9.89 2.02
N LEU A 291 20.44 10.52 3.20
CA LEU A 291 19.26 10.79 4.02
C LEU A 291 18.71 12.21 3.82
N ARG A 292 19.42 13.05 3.07
CA ARG A 292 18.86 14.28 2.53
C ARG A 292 17.94 13.90 1.38
N ILE A 293 16.78 13.38 1.71
CA ILE A 293 15.67 13.30 0.76
C ILE A 293 15.39 14.75 0.41
N GLY A 294 15.76 15.14 -0.80
CA GLY A 294 15.51 16.49 -1.31
C GLY A 294 14.00 16.72 -1.36
N GLY A 295 13.50 17.40 -0.37
CA GLY A 295 12.10 17.67 -0.11
C GLY A 295 11.94 17.89 1.39
N ALA A 296 11.28 18.95 1.79
CA ALA A 296 10.92 19.20 3.17
C ALA A 296 10.35 17.93 3.82
N LEU A 297 10.76 17.61 5.05
CA LEU A 297 10.10 16.58 5.86
C LEU A 297 8.72 17.12 6.28
N GLY A 298 7.84 17.24 5.33
CA GLY A 298 6.49 17.75 5.50
C GLY A 298 5.94 18.14 4.14
N GLY A 299 4.89 17.50 3.69
CA GLY A 299 4.25 17.80 2.42
C GLY A 299 4.84 17.02 1.23
N ASP A 300 4.53 17.49 0.04
CA ASP A 300 4.84 16.87 -1.25
C ASP A 300 6.34 16.49 -1.38
N SER A 301 6.60 15.21 -1.66
CA SER A 301 7.94 14.70 -1.93
C SER A 301 8.54 15.21 -3.25
N GLY A 302 7.78 15.94 -4.05
CA GLY A 302 8.11 16.33 -5.42
C GLY A 302 8.01 15.17 -6.42
N GLN A 303 7.63 13.98 -5.98
CA GLN A 303 7.59 12.77 -6.82
C GLN A 303 6.16 12.38 -7.24
N PHE A 304 5.15 12.89 -6.55
CA PHE A 304 3.75 12.51 -6.75
C PHE A 304 3.31 12.62 -8.22
N LEU A 305 3.59 13.75 -8.86
CA LEU A 305 3.17 13.96 -10.25
C LEU A 305 3.80 12.94 -11.21
N LEU A 306 5.08 12.60 -11.01
CA LEU A 306 5.75 11.57 -11.82
C LEU A 306 5.23 10.17 -11.50
N ALA A 307 4.97 9.88 -10.21
CA ALA A 307 4.37 8.62 -9.77
C ALA A 307 2.98 8.44 -10.37
N ARG A 308 2.13 9.48 -10.35
CA ARG A 308 0.80 9.48 -10.94
C ARG A 308 0.84 9.20 -12.45
N GLU A 309 1.68 9.90 -13.19
CA GLU A 309 1.77 9.69 -14.62
C GLU A 309 2.40 8.33 -14.98
N ARG A 310 3.34 7.83 -14.17
CA ARG A 310 3.87 6.48 -14.34
C ARG A 310 2.79 5.42 -14.11
N LEU A 311 1.97 5.57 -13.06
CA LEU A 311 0.82 4.70 -12.79
C LEU A 311 -0.20 4.76 -13.92
N ARG A 312 -0.47 5.94 -14.49
CA ARG A 312 -1.35 6.11 -15.65
C ARG A 312 -0.92 5.21 -16.81
N VAL A 313 0.37 5.17 -17.08
CA VAL A 313 0.94 4.33 -18.15
C VAL A 313 0.89 2.85 -17.78
N LEU A 314 1.36 2.49 -16.58
CA LEU A 314 1.51 1.08 -16.16
C LEU A 314 0.18 0.39 -15.86
N SER A 315 -0.87 1.14 -15.54
CA SER A 315 -2.23 0.61 -15.33
C SER A 315 -3.10 0.65 -16.60
N ALA A 316 -2.59 1.21 -17.70
CA ALA A 316 -3.31 1.19 -18.97
C ALA A 316 -3.38 -0.23 -19.53
N THR A 317 -4.46 -0.54 -20.26
CA THR A 317 -4.66 -1.87 -20.86
C THR A 317 -3.57 -2.20 -21.89
N THR A 318 -3.11 -1.21 -22.65
CA THR A 318 -1.99 -1.34 -23.59
C THR A 318 -1.16 -0.07 -23.65
N PRO A 319 0.16 -0.10 -24.01
CA PRO A 319 0.96 1.09 -24.21
C PRO A 319 0.36 2.05 -25.24
N ALA A 320 -0.15 1.52 -26.33
CA ALA A 320 -0.81 2.30 -27.36
C ALA A 320 -2.06 3.04 -26.84
N MET A 321 -2.80 2.46 -25.89
CA MET A 321 -3.90 3.17 -25.23
C MET A 321 -3.39 4.29 -24.33
N ALA A 322 -2.30 4.09 -23.60
CA ALA A 322 -1.67 5.15 -22.82
C ALA A 322 -1.21 6.30 -23.72
N VAL A 323 -0.57 6.02 -24.86
CA VAL A 323 -0.19 7.06 -25.83
C VAL A 323 -1.41 7.87 -26.28
N ARG A 324 -2.51 7.20 -26.67
CA ARG A 324 -3.76 7.89 -27.09
C ARG A 324 -4.37 8.74 -25.97
N GLU A 325 -4.28 8.30 -24.71
CA GLU A 325 -4.75 9.06 -23.54
C GLU A 325 -3.98 10.40 -23.46
N TYR A 326 -2.65 10.39 -23.59
CA TYR A 326 -1.85 11.63 -23.61
C TYR A 326 -2.08 12.50 -24.84
N GLU A 327 -2.29 11.91 -26.00
CA GLU A 327 -2.66 12.67 -27.20
C GLU A 327 -4.01 13.38 -27.03
N ALA A 328 -4.96 12.72 -26.35
CA ALA A 328 -6.23 13.35 -26.02
C ALA A 328 -6.07 14.50 -25.01
N LEU A 329 -5.20 14.35 -24.01
CA LEU A 329 -4.84 15.42 -23.08
C LEU A 329 -4.17 16.60 -23.83
N GLY A 330 -3.22 16.31 -24.72
CA GLY A 330 -2.52 17.30 -25.53
C GLY A 330 -3.43 18.11 -26.47
N ARG A 331 -4.55 17.51 -26.91
CA ARG A 331 -5.57 18.25 -27.70
C ARG A 331 -6.39 19.23 -26.84
N ARG A 332 -6.43 19.04 -25.53
CA ARG A 332 -7.14 19.93 -24.60
C ARG A 332 -6.28 21.05 -24.05
N GLY A 333 -4.95 20.92 -24.11
CA GLY A 333 -4.01 21.92 -23.62
C GLY A 333 -2.56 21.43 -23.68
N THR A 334 -1.63 22.29 -23.31
CA THR A 334 -0.21 21.94 -23.25
C THR A 334 0.05 20.93 -22.14
N LEU A 335 0.75 19.84 -22.44
CA LEU A 335 1.12 18.84 -21.46
C LEU A 335 2.14 19.40 -20.45
N SER A 336 1.92 19.18 -19.17
CA SER A 336 2.88 19.49 -18.13
C SER A 336 4.15 18.62 -18.24
N ALA A 337 5.25 18.98 -17.56
CA ALA A 337 6.48 18.20 -17.55
C ALA A 337 6.23 16.73 -17.12
N ALA A 338 5.41 16.52 -16.09
CA ALA A 338 5.05 15.18 -15.65
C ALA A 338 4.23 14.41 -16.69
N GLN A 339 3.29 15.07 -17.40
CA GLN A 339 2.53 14.44 -18.47
C GLN A 339 3.42 14.14 -19.70
N ARG A 340 4.40 14.99 -20.00
CA ARG A 340 5.43 14.74 -21.03
C ARG A 340 6.28 13.52 -20.67
N TYR A 341 6.67 13.37 -19.39
CA TYR A 341 7.31 12.15 -18.87
C TYR A 341 6.43 10.92 -19.08
N GLY A 342 5.15 10.98 -18.73
CA GLY A 342 4.21 9.88 -18.92
C GLY A 342 4.07 9.50 -20.39
N LEU A 343 3.91 10.48 -21.30
CA LEU A 343 3.86 10.22 -22.74
C LEU A 343 5.16 9.58 -23.25
N ALA A 344 6.31 10.07 -22.81
CA ALA A 344 7.59 9.49 -23.21
C ALA A 344 7.72 8.03 -22.71
N LEU A 345 7.30 7.75 -21.49
CA LEU A 345 7.26 6.39 -20.93
C LEU A 345 6.31 5.48 -21.75
N ALA A 346 5.10 5.97 -22.08
CA ALA A 346 4.14 5.24 -22.91
C ALA A 346 4.71 4.92 -24.29
N ARG A 347 5.33 5.90 -24.97
CA ARG A 347 6.00 5.73 -26.25
C ARG A 347 7.15 4.73 -26.19
N MET A 348 7.96 4.77 -25.12
CA MET A 348 9.05 3.80 -24.92
C MET A 348 8.50 2.36 -24.86
N LEU A 349 7.40 2.17 -24.15
CA LEU A 349 6.74 0.86 -24.02
C LEU A 349 6.04 0.44 -25.31
N ASP A 350 5.59 1.39 -26.14
CA ASP A 350 4.96 1.17 -27.43
C ASP A 350 5.98 1.01 -28.59
N GLY A 351 7.28 0.87 -28.27
CA GLY A 351 8.35 0.64 -29.25
C GLY A 351 8.94 1.90 -29.89
N GLN A 352 8.51 3.10 -29.48
CA GLN A 352 8.99 4.40 -30.01
C GLN A 352 10.16 4.94 -29.15
N ALA A 353 11.22 4.13 -28.97
CA ALA A 353 12.30 4.39 -28.02
C ALA A 353 13.09 5.68 -28.30
N ASP A 354 13.32 6.02 -29.59
CA ASP A 354 14.05 7.25 -29.95
C ASP A 354 13.28 8.51 -29.60
N ALA A 355 11.96 8.54 -29.86
CA ALA A 355 11.11 9.67 -29.49
C ALA A 355 11.05 9.81 -27.95
N ALA A 356 10.97 8.71 -27.24
CA ALA A 356 10.98 8.68 -25.79
C ALA A 356 12.31 9.21 -25.22
N ALA A 357 13.46 8.76 -25.74
CA ALA A 357 14.76 9.21 -25.29
C ALA A 357 14.99 10.71 -25.54
N LYS A 358 14.53 11.24 -26.69
CA LYS A 358 14.60 12.67 -26.98
C LYS A 358 13.82 13.50 -25.95
N GLU A 359 12.61 13.08 -25.62
CA GLU A 359 11.76 13.77 -24.66
C GLU A 359 12.31 13.65 -23.23
N MET A 360 12.74 12.45 -22.82
CA MET A 360 13.35 12.24 -21.50
C MET A 360 14.64 13.06 -21.33
N ALA A 361 15.46 13.21 -22.39
CA ALA A 361 16.66 14.03 -22.37
C ALA A 361 16.33 15.52 -22.20
N ALA A 362 15.28 16.02 -22.85
CA ALA A 362 14.82 17.39 -22.69
C ALA A 362 14.36 17.65 -21.25
N LEU A 363 13.51 16.76 -20.69
CA LEU A 363 13.02 16.85 -19.31
C LEU A 363 14.15 16.75 -18.28
N LEU A 364 15.13 15.87 -18.50
CA LEU A 364 16.30 15.75 -17.62
C LEU A 364 17.18 17.00 -17.69
N GLY A 365 17.21 17.71 -18.83
CA GLY A 365 17.85 19.02 -18.96
C GLY A 365 17.17 20.10 -18.12
N GLU A 366 15.84 20.03 -17.95
CA GLU A 366 15.05 20.93 -17.10
C GLU A 366 15.26 20.61 -15.59
N ASP A 367 15.44 19.33 -15.24
CA ASP A 367 15.68 18.84 -13.86
C ASP A 367 16.78 17.76 -13.81
N PRO A 368 18.07 18.17 -13.85
CA PRO A 368 19.21 17.24 -13.96
C PRO A 368 19.38 16.29 -12.77
N GLY A 369 18.79 16.63 -11.62
CA GLY A 369 18.84 15.83 -10.39
C GLY A 369 17.85 14.68 -10.35
N ASN A 370 16.87 14.67 -11.22
CA ASN A 370 15.70 13.81 -11.11
C ASN A 370 15.99 12.36 -11.50
N VAL A 371 15.87 11.47 -10.53
CA VAL A 371 16.13 10.04 -10.70
C VAL A 371 15.13 9.37 -11.65
N TRP A 372 13.87 9.75 -11.62
CA TRP A 372 12.83 9.19 -12.49
C TRP A 372 13.13 9.47 -13.95
N LEU A 373 13.55 10.71 -14.24
CA LEU A 373 13.93 11.13 -15.59
C LEU A 373 15.24 10.47 -16.03
N GLY A 374 16.22 10.40 -15.13
CA GLY A 374 17.50 9.73 -15.39
C GLY A 374 17.34 8.24 -15.72
N LEU A 375 16.53 7.51 -14.93
CA LEU A 375 16.21 6.12 -15.19
C LEU A 375 15.36 5.94 -16.45
N GLY A 376 14.41 6.84 -16.70
CA GLY A 376 13.60 6.87 -17.92
C GLY A 376 14.46 6.99 -19.16
N LEU A 377 15.41 7.95 -19.18
CA LEU A 377 16.34 8.17 -20.28
C LEU A 377 17.29 6.98 -20.49
N ALA A 378 17.86 6.44 -19.41
CA ALA A 378 18.75 5.28 -19.51
C ALA A 378 18.04 4.06 -20.12
N ARG A 379 16.78 3.78 -19.72
CA ARG A 379 15.97 2.72 -20.34
C ARG A 379 15.62 3.00 -21.79
N ALA A 380 15.27 4.24 -22.11
CA ALA A 380 14.95 4.62 -23.47
C ALA A 380 16.19 4.51 -24.40
N ASP A 381 17.37 4.92 -23.92
CA ASP A 381 18.64 4.72 -24.62
C ASP A 381 18.94 3.25 -24.88
N ALA A 382 18.74 2.38 -23.86
CA ALA A 382 18.95 0.94 -24.01
C ALA A 382 18.01 0.35 -25.08
N ARG A 383 16.73 0.71 -25.06
CA ARG A 383 15.74 0.25 -26.05
C ARG A 383 15.94 0.83 -27.45
N ALA A 384 16.57 1.99 -27.55
CA ALA A 384 16.96 2.59 -28.82
C ALA A 384 18.31 2.07 -29.36
N GLY A 385 18.89 1.02 -28.75
CA GLY A 385 20.14 0.40 -29.17
C GLY A 385 21.40 1.17 -28.73
N ARG A 386 21.27 2.23 -27.94
CA ARG A 386 22.40 3.04 -27.41
C ARG A 386 22.93 2.47 -26.09
N GLY A 387 23.27 1.18 -26.08
CA GLY A 387 23.65 0.42 -24.88
C GLY A 387 24.75 1.05 -24.06
N ALA A 388 25.84 1.55 -24.70
CA ALA A 388 26.97 2.19 -23.99
C ALA A 388 26.54 3.49 -23.26
N ALA A 389 25.68 4.30 -23.88
CA ALA A 389 25.17 5.51 -23.24
C ALA A 389 24.23 5.17 -22.07
N ALA A 390 23.39 4.13 -22.22
CA ALA A 390 22.54 3.63 -21.15
C ALA A 390 23.36 3.16 -19.94
N ASP A 391 24.42 2.35 -20.16
CA ASP A 391 25.29 1.87 -19.11
C ASP A 391 25.97 3.01 -18.36
N ALA A 392 26.56 3.97 -19.07
CA ALA A 392 27.19 5.12 -18.45
C ALA A 392 26.22 5.91 -17.54
N ARG A 393 24.94 6.04 -17.94
CA ARG A 393 23.92 6.69 -17.11
C ARG A 393 23.55 5.87 -15.88
N PHE A 394 23.39 4.54 -16.03
CA PHE A 394 23.08 3.67 -14.90
C PHE A 394 24.22 3.63 -13.89
N GLU A 395 25.48 3.54 -14.35
CA GLU A 395 26.65 3.56 -13.47
C GLU A 395 26.74 4.89 -12.71
N ALA A 396 26.53 6.02 -13.38
CA ALA A 396 26.50 7.32 -12.71
C ALA A 396 25.37 7.44 -11.67
N LEU A 397 24.22 6.80 -11.92
CA LEU A 397 23.12 6.76 -10.94
C LEU A 397 23.47 5.87 -9.74
N LEU A 398 24.12 4.72 -9.96
CA LEU A 398 24.58 3.83 -8.89
C LEU A 398 25.65 4.49 -8.02
N ASP A 399 26.60 5.20 -8.64
CA ASP A 399 27.66 5.93 -7.91
C ASP A 399 27.05 7.03 -7.02
N ARG A 400 26.05 7.73 -7.53
CA ARG A 400 25.35 8.79 -6.77
C ARG A 400 24.45 8.22 -5.67
N MET A 401 23.87 7.04 -5.88
CA MET A 401 22.88 6.43 -4.98
C MET A 401 23.16 4.93 -4.77
N PRO A 402 24.26 4.58 -4.12
CA PRO A 402 24.62 3.19 -3.87
C PRO A 402 23.51 2.51 -3.05
N GLY A 403 23.09 1.31 -3.48
CA GLY A 403 22.03 0.55 -2.81
C GLY A 403 20.59 1.01 -3.09
N ASN A 404 20.38 1.96 -3.99
CA ASN A 404 19.02 2.33 -4.41
C ASN A 404 18.38 1.18 -5.22
N ALA A 405 17.30 0.60 -4.66
CA ALA A 405 16.64 -0.56 -5.27
C ALA A 405 16.06 -0.26 -6.66
N ALA A 406 15.48 0.93 -6.87
CA ALA A 406 14.92 1.29 -8.16
C ALA A 406 15.97 1.39 -9.27
N VAL A 407 17.13 1.97 -8.95
CA VAL A 407 18.27 2.04 -9.89
C VAL A 407 18.80 0.65 -10.19
N ALA A 408 19.08 -0.14 -9.15
CA ALA A 408 19.68 -1.47 -9.30
C ALA A 408 18.75 -2.43 -10.06
N LEU A 409 17.47 -2.48 -9.73
CA LEU A 409 16.49 -3.35 -10.39
C LEU A 409 16.26 -2.93 -11.85
N THR A 410 16.19 -1.63 -12.12
CA THR A 410 16.01 -1.13 -13.49
C THR A 410 17.22 -1.47 -14.37
N TYR A 411 18.41 -1.28 -13.84
CA TYR A 411 19.63 -1.60 -14.58
C TYR A 411 19.79 -3.10 -14.79
N ALA A 412 19.57 -3.90 -13.73
CA ALA A 412 19.61 -5.36 -13.83
C ALA A 412 18.61 -5.89 -14.88
N GLY A 413 17.42 -5.29 -14.97
CA GLY A 413 16.44 -5.60 -16.02
C GLY A 413 17.00 -5.38 -17.42
N VAL A 414 17.62 -4.21 -17.67
CA VAL A 414 18.27 -3.90 -18.96
C VAL A 414 19.42 -4.84 -19.28
N LEU A 415 20.26 -5.17 -18.28
CA LEU A 415 21.34 -6.12 -18.45
C LEU A 415 20.85 -7.54 -18.75
N ASN A 416 19.79 -7.98 -18.07
CA ASN A 416 19.17 -9.29 -18.29
C ASN A 416 18.55 -9.42 -19.70
N GLU A 417 18.00 -8.34 -20.25
CA GLU A 417 17.48 -8.32 -21.63
C GLU A 417 18.57 -8.59 -22.68
N ARG A 418 19.82 -8.21 -22.41
CA ARG A 418 20.97 -8.47 -23.32
C ARG A 418 21.37 -9.95 -23.43
N ASN A 419 21.02 -10.76 -22.45
CA ASN A 419 21.22 -12.21 -22.44
C ASN A 419 22.68 -12.66 -22.72
N THR A 420 23.68 -11.95 -22.20
CA THR A 420 25.09 -12.31 -22.31
C THR A 420 25.68 -12.63 -20.93
N ALA A 421 26.63 -13.56 -20.84
CA ALA A 421 27.26 -13.93 -19.56
C ALA A 421 27.92 -12.72 -18.85
N ALA A 422 28.47 -11.77 -19.59
CA ALA A 422 29.04 -10.54 -19.03
C ALA A 422 27.95 -9.63 -18.43
N ALA A 423 26.83 -9.47 -19.12
CA ALA A 423 25.68 -8.71 -18.62
C ALA A 423 25.06 -9.39 -17.39
N GLY A 424 24.92 -10.71 -17.37
CA GLY A 424 24.43 -11.45 -16.20
C GLY A 424 25.33 -11.27 -14.98
N ARG A 425 26.65 -11.37 -15.13
CA ARG A 425 27.60 -11.11 -14.03
C ARG A 425 27.50 -9.67 -13.52
N ARG A 426 27.34 -8.68 -14.42
CA ARG A 426 27.15 -7.29 -13.99
C ARG A 426 25.84 -7.10 -13.27
N ALA A 427 24.73 -7.69 -13.75
CA ALA A 427 23.43 -7.64 -13.09
C ALA A 427 23.49 -8.25 -11.67
N GLN A 428 24.13 -9.42 -11.50
CA GLN A 428 24.35 -9.97 -10.15
C GLN A 428 25.14 -9.02 -9.25
N ALA A 429 26.21 -8.39 -9.77
CA ALA A 429 27.03 -7.45 -8.98
C ALA A 429 26.22 -6.23 -8.54
N VAL A 430 25.36 -5.70 -9.43
CA VAL A 430 24.47 -4.56 -9.15
C VAL A 430 23.38 -4.91 -8.12
N LEU A 431 22.84 -6.14 -8.17
CA LEU A 431 21.78 -6.59 -7.26
C LEU A 431 22.30 -7.08 -5.91
N ARG A 432 23.57 -7.50 -5.82
CA ARG A 432 24.15 -8.10 -4.60
C ARG A 432 23.98 -7.25 -3.34
N PRO A 433 24.19 -5.91 -3.35
CA PRO A 433 23.99 -5.09 -2.16
C PRO A 433 22.56 -5.17 -1.58
N LEU A 434 21.56 -5.45 -2.42
CA LEU A 434 20.17 -5.52 -2.02
C LEU A 434 19.81 -6.81 -1.30
N LEU A 435 20.63 -7.87 -1.36
CA LEU A 435 20.41 -9.14 -0.65
C LEU A 435 20.34 -8.97 0.88
N ALA A 436 21.01 -7.96 1.42
CA ALA A 436 21.02 -7.66 2.85
C ALA A 436 19.89 -6.70 3.27
N THR A 437 19.01 -6.34 2.35
CA THR A 437 17.91 -5.38 2.59
C THR A 437 16.56 -6.05 2.48
N GLY A 438 15.49 -5.33 2.86
CA GLY A 438 14.11 -5.79 2.65
C GLY A 438 13.75 -6.08 1.18
N ALA A 439 14.53 -5.58 0.22
CA ALA A 439 14.32 -5.85 -1.20
C ALA A 439 14.50 -7.35 -1.54
N ALA A 440 15.24 -8.12 -0.76
CA ALA A 440 15.37 -9.57 -0.94
C ALA A 440 14.02 -10.31 -0.77
N SER A 441 13.05 -9.73 -0.07
CA SER A 441 11.70 -10.25 0.09
C SER A 441 10.72 -9.76 -1.01
N ASP A 442 11.23 -9.11 -2.05
CA ASP A 442 10.46 -8.67 -3.21
C ASP A 442 10.55 -9.72 -4.33
N PRO A 443 9.45 -10.23 -4.86
CA PRO A 443 9.46 -11.19 -5.96
C PRO A 443 10.13 -10.64 -7.22
N THR A 444 10.03 -9.33 -7.49
CA THR A 444 10.69 -8.68 -8.64
C THR A 444 12.21 -8.76 -8.51
N PHE A 445 12.73 -8.52 -7.30
CA PHE A 445 14.16 -8.70 -7.02
C PHE A 445 14.59 -10.14 -7.26
N GLN A 446 13.86 -11.12 -6.70
CA GLN A 446 14.21 -12.53 -6.83
C GLN A 446 14.18 -12.98 -8.30
N GLN A 447 13.19 -12.56 -9.09
CA GLN A 447 13.13 -12.83 -10.52
C GLN A 447 14.31 -12.22 -11.29
N ALA A 448 14.65 -10.95 -11.00
CA ALA A 448 15.78 -10.27 -11.63
C ALA A 448 17.12 -10.95 -11.28
N PHE A 449 17.30 -11.35 -10.02
CA PHE A 449 18.49 -12.02 -9.54
C PHE A 449 18.61 -13.45 -10.08
N ALA A 450 17.50 -14.19 -10.15
CA ALA A 450 17.43 -15.51 -10.77
C ALA A 450 17.86 -15.46 -12.24
N ARG A 451 17.27 -14.52 -12.99
CA ARG A 451 17.62 -14.35 -14.41
C ARG A 451 19.08 -13.95 -14.62
N ALA A 452 19.59 -13.03 -13.80
CA ALA A 452 21.01 -12.65 -13.83
C ALA A 452 21.94 -13.86 -13.55
N SER A 453 21.52 -14.72 -12.61
CA SER A 453 22.28 -15.93 -12.24
C SER A 453 22.26 -16.98 -13.36
N GLU A 454 21.10 -17.21 -14.02
CA GLU A 454 21.02 -18.08 -15.20
C GLU A 454 21.97 -17.62 -16.31
N ILE A 455 21.90 -16.34 -16.68
CA ILE A 455 22.67 -15.77 -17.79
C ILE A 455 24.17 -15.78 -17.46
N SER A 456 24.54 -15.61 -16.19
CA SER A 456 25.96 -15.64 -15.76
C SER A 456 26.54 -17.04 -15.65
N GLY A 457 25.71 -18.10 -15.73
CA GLY A 457 26.13 -19.49 -15.61
C GLY A 457 26.19 -20.00 -14.16
N ASP A 458 25.40 -19.43 -13.25
CA ASP A 458 25.24 -19.89 -11.86
C ASP A 458 23.83 -20.52 -11.66
N PRO A 459 23.62 -21.78 -12.10
CA PRO A 459 22.32 -22.41 -12.07
C PRO A 459 21.81 -22.71 -10.66
N VAL A 460 22.71 -22.83 -9.67
CA VAL A 460 22.32 -23.08 -8.28
C VAL A 460 21.68 -21.84 -7.68
N ARG A 461 22.33 -20.69 -7.80
CA ARG A 461 21.77 -19.42 -7.36
C ARG A 461 20.50 -19.04 -8.11
N ALA A 462 20.46 -19.31 -9.40
CA ALA A 462 19.24 -19.13 -10.21
C ALA A 462 18.07 -19.94 -9.66
N GLY A 463 18.30 -21.23 -9.37
CA GLY A 463 17.28 -22.12 -8.83
C GLY A 463 16.80 -21.72 -7.43
N GLU A 464 17.70 -21.30 -6.53
CA GLU A 464 17.34 -20.76 -5.22
C GLU A 464 16.43 -19.52 -5.37
N ALA A 465 16.81 -18.57 -6.23
CA ALA A 465 16.06 -17.32 -6.43
C ALA A 465 14.72 -17.53 -7.15
N TRP A 466 14.64 -18.44 -8.13
CA TRP A 466 13.36 -18.80 -8.75
C TRP A 466 12.39 -19.45 -7.77
N ALA A 467 12.88 -20.33 -6.88
CA ALA A 467 12.06 -20.91 -5.84
C ALA A 467 11.55 -19.87 -4.85
N GLU A 468 12.40 -18.91 -4.47
CA GLU A 468 12.00 -17.80 -3.62
C GLU A 468 10.96 -16.89 -4.31
N ALA A 469 11.16 -16.58 -5.59
CA ALA A 469 10.17 -15.82 -6.38
C ALA A 469 8.83 -16.56 -6.48
N ALA A 470 8.85 -17.89 -6.63
CA ALA A 470 7.62 -18.70 -6.63
C ALA A 470 6.90 -18.60 -5.27
N TYR A 471 7.62 -18.74 -4.16
CA TYR A 471 7.08 -18.61 -2.81
C TYR A 471 6.44 -17.25 -2.58
N LEU A 472 7.18 -16.16 -2.86
CA LEU A 472 6.72 -14.77 -2.70
C LEU A 472 5.51 -14.40 -3.60
N ASN A 473 5.34 -15.14 -4.70
CA ASN A 473 4.17 -15.03 -5.58
C ASN A 473 3.03 -15.99 -5.19
N GLY A 474 3.00 -16.50 -3.97
CA GLY A 474 1.92 -17.35 -3.46
C GLY A 474 1.88 -18.76 -4.07
N ARG A 475 3.03 -19.30 -4.49
CA ARG A 475 3.16 -20.66 -5.05
C ARG A 475 4.16 -21.50 -4.23
N PRO A 476 3.85 -21.78 -2.95
CA PRO A 476 4.77 -22.47 -2.05
C PRO A 476 5.00 -23.93 -2.43
N GLU A 477 4.02 -24.64 -3.01
CA GLU A 477 4.22 -26.01 -3.50
C GLU A 477 5.21 -26.04 -4.66
N GLN A 478 5.09 -25.11 -5.62
CA GLN A 478 6.02 -24.96 -6.73
C GLN A 478 7.43 -24.67 -6.21
N ALA A 479 7.57 -23.78 -5.23
CA ALA A 479 8.86 -23.47 -4.59
C ALA A 479 9.50 -24.73 -3.98
N LEU A 480 8.74 -25.55 -3.23
CA LEU A 480 9.23 -26.81 -2.67
C LEU A 480 9.69 -27.80 -3.76
N VAL A 481 8.94 -27.94 -4.84
CA VAL A 481 9.31 -28.82 -5.96
C VAL A 481 10.62 -28.35 -6.60
N GLN A 482 10.78 -27.05 -6.83
CA GLN A 482 11.99 -26.47 -7.39
C GLN A 482 13.19 -26.68 -6.47
N LEU A 483 13.08 -26.42 -5.16
CA LEU A 483 14.17 -26.63 -4.19
C LEU A 483 14.57 -28.11 -4.06
N ASN A 484 13.60 -29.02 -3.99
CA ASN A 484 13.87 -30.45 -3.93
C ASN A 484 14.53 -31.00 -5.22
N THR A 485 14.20 -30.41 -6.38
CA THR A 485 14.85 -30.73 -7.65
C THR A 485 16.26 -30.20 -7.70
N LEU A 486 16.44 -28.94 -7.26
CA LEU A 486 17.76 -28.28 -7.19
C LEU A 486 18.73 -29.05 -6.29
N LYS A 487 18.27 -29.49 -5.10
CA LYS A 487 19.06 -30.28 -4.14
C LYS A 487 19.66 -31.59 -4.72
N LYS A 488 19.04 -32.16 -5.75
CA LYS A 488 19.49 -33.42 -6.38
C LYS A 488 20.63 -33.24 -7.38
N ARG A 489 21.01 -32.00 -7.69
CA ARG A 489 22.10 -31.73 -8.64
C ARG A 489 23.46 -32.02 -8.02
N ASP A 490 24.39 -32.47 -8.84
CA ASP A 490 25.76 -32.83 -8.42
C ASP A 490 26.64 -31.62 -8.18
N ASP A 491 26.30 -30.47 -8.78
CA ASP A 491 27.04 -29.22 -8.65
C ASP A 491 26.63 -28.35 -7.42
N VAL A 492 25.75 -28.87 -6.55
CA VAL A 492 25.35 -28.21 -5.30
C VAL A 492 26.37 -28.49 -4.22
N ASP A 493 27.14 -27.46 -3.83
CA ASP A 493 28.12 -27.52 -2.74
C ASP A 493 27.43 -27.66 -1.35
N TYR A 494 28.26 -27.87 -0.32
CA TYR A 494 27.76 -28.02 1.05
C TYR A 494 26.97 -26.81 1.55
N TYR A 495 27.43 -25.59 1.28
CA TYR A 495 26.78 -24.38 1.74
C TYR A 495 25.45 -24.10 1.02
N ALA A 496 25.43 -24.34 -0.28
CA ALA A 496 24.19 -24.23 -1.06
C ALA A 496 23.17 -25.28 -0.59
N ARG A 497 23.61 -26.53 -0.32
CA ARG A 497 22.74 -27.59 0.20
C ARG A 497 22.14 -27.21 1.55
N ALA A 498 22.94 -26.64 2.46
CA ALA A 498 22.47 -26.19 3.77
C ALA A 498 21.42 -25.07 3.66
N ARG A 499 21.62 -24.08 2.76
CA ARG A 499 20.61 -23.03 2.50
C ARG A 499 19.32 -23.60 1.92
N ILE A 500 19.41 -24.49 0.94
CA ILE A 500 18.26 -25.14 0.32
C ILE A 500 17.48 -25.94 1.36
N ASP A 501 18.16 -26.72 2.22
CA ASP A 501 17.52 -27.51 3.28
C ASP A 501 16.81 -26.62 4.31
N ALA A 502 17.45 -25.53 4.73
CA ALA A 502 16.85 -24.58 5.63
C ALA A 502 15.58 -23.95 5.01
N ARG A 503 15.62 -23.63 3.72
CA ARG A 503 14.46 -23.03 3.04
C ARG A 503 13.32 -24.04 2.84
N ILE A 504 13.62 -25.30 2.48
CA ILE A 504 12.65 -26.39 2.43
C ILE A 504 11.96 -26.57 3.80
N ALA A 505 12.74 -26.58 4.90
CA ALA A 505 12.20 -26.70 6.24
C ALA A 505 11.26 -25.54 6.61
N ALA A 506 11.57 -24.31 6.17
CA ALA A 506 10.74 -23.13 6.42
C ALA A 506 9.43 -23.13 5.61
N ILE A 507 9.45 -23.59 4.36
CA ILE A 507 8.27 -23.58 3.46
C ILE A 507 7.33 -24.77 3.75
N THR A 508 7.85 -25.91 4.15
CA THR A 508 7.07 -27.15 4.33
C THR A 508 5.85 -26.98 5.24
N PRO A 509 5.93 -26.33 6.42
CA PRO A 509 4.76 -26.12 7.27
C PRO A 509 3.65 -25.31 6.58
N VAL A 510 4.01 -24.28 5.80
CA VAL A 510 3.06 -23.45 5.05
C VAL A 510 2.29 -24.28 4.03
N VAL A 511 3.00 -25.13 3.27
CA VAL A 511 2.36 -26.03 2.29
C VAL A 511 1.44 -27.03 2.95
N LEU A 512 1.85 -27.60 4.09
CA LEU A 512 1.02 -28.55 4.82
C LEU A 512 -0.27 -27.91 5.35
N GLU A 513 -0.20 -26.66 5.82
CA GLU A 513 -1.37 -25.92 6.29
C GLU A 513 -2.33 -25.61 5.13
N LEU A 514 -1.84 -25.07 4.03
CA LEU A 514 -2.65 -24.80 2.84
C LEU A 514 -3.35 -26.07 2.32
N ARG A 515 -2.66 -27.23 2.34
CA ARG A 515 -3.26 -28.51 1.96
C ARG A 515 -4.36 -28.97 2.91
N ARG A 516 -4.25 -28.69 4.22
CA ARG A 516 -5.32 -28.98 5.18
C ARG A 516 -6.57 -28.15 4.91
N GLU A 517 -6.37 -26.92 4.45
CA GLU A 517 -7.45 -26.03 4.03
C GLU A 517 -7.99 -26.33 2.62
N GLY A 518 -7.44 -27.34 1.92
CA GLY A 518 -7.84 -27.73 0.58
C GLY A 518 -7.32 -26.80 -0.53
N ILE A 519 -6.37 -25.91 -0.23
CA ILE A 519 -5.79 -24.97 -1.18
C ILE A 519 -4.55 -25.59 -1.83
N ARG A 520 -4.50 -25.63 -3.16
CA ARG A 520 -3.36 -26.11 -3.95
C ARG A 520 -2.95 -25.09 -4.99
N ASP A 521 -1.66 -25.03 -5.32
CA ASP A 521 -1.11 -24.15 -6.36
C ASP A 521 -1.79 -24.39 -7.73
N GLU A 522 -2.13 -25.63 -8.05
CA GLU A 522 -2.79 -26.01 -9.31
C GLU A 522 -4.21 -25.45 -9.44
N ASP A 523 -4.95 -25.35 -8.35
CA ASP A 523 -6.31 -24.78 -8.35
C ASP A 523 -6.25 -23.25 -8.58
N LEU A 524 -5.18 -22.62 -8.13
CA LEU A 524 -4.87 -21.22 -8.38
C LEU A 524 -4.46 -20.97 -9.85
N GLU A 525 -3.85 -21.94 -10.53
CA GLU A 525 -3.47 -21.82 -11.95
C GLU A 525 -4.66 -21.97 -12.91
N ARG A 526 -5.68 -22.75 -12.54
CA ARG A 526 -6.90 -22.90 -13.37
C ARG A 526 -7.66 -21.58 -13.52
N GLY A 527 -7.66 -20.73 -12.51
CA GLY A 527 -8.21 -19.37 -12.58
C GLY A 527 -7.51 -18.47 -13.60
N ARG A 528 -6.20 -18.67 -13.86
CA ARG A 528 -5.41 -17.87 -14.80
C ARG A 528 -5.74 -18.10 -16.29
N ARG A 529 -6.29 -19.25 -16.66
CA ARG A 529 -6.61 -19.52 -18.08
C ARG A 529 -7.73 -18.65 -18.63
N PHE A 530 -8.50 -18.00 -17.78
CA PHE A 530 -9.54 -17.04 -18.20
C PHE A 530 -9.00 -15.61 -18.45
N ASP A 531 -7.82 -15.24 -17.90
CA ASP A 531 -7.25 -13.88 -17.98
C ASP A 531 -5.96 -13.77 -18.82
N ALA A 532 -5.59 -14.81 -19.56
CA ALA A 532 -4.32 -14.91 -20.29
C ALA A 532 -4.17 -13.95 -21.50
N GLY A 533 -5.08 -12.97 -21.67
CA GLY A 533 -5.03 -11.96 -22.73
C GLY A 533 -4.20 -10.70 -22.42
N LEU A 534 -3.73 -10.50 -21.20
CA LEU A 534 -3.15 -9.22 -20.73
C LEU A 534 -1.75 -9.36 -20.11
N ARG A 535 -0.85 -10.12 -20.72
CA ARG A 535 0.55 -10.12 -20.30
C ARG A 535 1.38 -9.22 -21.18
N TRP A 536 1.91 -8.18 -20.57
CA TRP A 536 3.01 -7.40 -21.10
C TRP A 536 4.28 -8.28 -21.16
N ARG A 537 4.70 -8.63 -22.38
CA ARG A 537 6.06 -9.11 -22.63
C ARG A 537 7.01 -7.94 -22.79
#